data_4dacff1349142b9651cff86e4a196b42
#
_entry.id   4dacff1349142b9651cff86e4a196b42
#
_cell.length_a   1.000
_cell.length_b   1.000
_cell.length_c   1.000
_cell.angle_alpha   90.00
_cell.angle_beta   90.00
_cell.angle_gamma   90.00
#
_symmetry.space_group_name_H-M   'P 1'
#
loop_
_entity.id
_entity.type
_entity.pdbx_description
1 polymer ?
#
loop_
_entity_poly.entity_id
_entity_poly.type
_entity_poly.pdbx_seq_one_letter_code
_entity_poly.pdbx_strand_id
1 'polypeptide(L)'
;MIKLIILLFLVFLMLSCDSSNHIRTYHLPKIHHTNNETLQTKSQKPQLSGFTWEKPGSWIPSQGSSMRIASFDVPFSTGMGDLSVMELGGEGGGLVANVNRWRGQIGLEPLEESEIRAQAQPGESEVGPYQIFQFINDSNSDAAMLAAIFPMNNSTLYIKLTASKDGIMDLEKDFKTFCSSIKRNTNN
;
A
#
# COMPACT_ATOMS: atom_id res chain seq x y z
N MET A 1 21.54 23.98 -56.23
CA MET A 1 21.38 22.67 -55.60
C MET A 1 21.06 22.78 -54.09
N ILE A 2 21.78 23.57 -53.32
CA ILE A 2 21.56 23.71 -51.84
C ILE A 2 20.15 24.21 -51.48
N LYS A 3 19.60 25.18 -52.20
CA LYS A 3 18.24 25.72 -51.97
C LYS A 3 17.13 24.68 -52.21
N LEU A 4 17.33 23.75 -53.13
CA LEU A 4 16.38 22.67 -53.41
C LEU A 4 16.39 21.60 -52.31
N ILE A 5 17.57 21.32 -51.74
CA ILE A 5 17.74 20.37 -50.61
C ILE A 5 17.10 20.92 -49.35
N ILE A 6 17.26 22.22 -49.08
CA ILE A 6 16.64 22.88 -47.92
C ILE A 6 15.11 22.86 -48.03
N LEU A 7 14.58 23.10 -49.25
CA LEU A 7 13.14 23.04 -49.47
C LEU A 7 12.56 21.65 -49.27
N LEU A 8 13.28 20.60 -49.71
CA LEU A 8 12.90 19.22 -49.53
C LEU A 8 12.91 18.79 -48.06
N PHE A 9 13.88 19.29 -47.27
CA PHE A 9 13.99 19.04 -45.85
C PHE A 9 12.86 19.72 -45.06
N LEU A 10 12.43 20.91 -45.48
CA LEU A 10 11.32 21.64 -44.85
C LEU A 10 9.96 20.97 -45.10
N VAL A 11 9.76 20.37 -46.27
CA VAL A 11 8.54 19.61 -46.60
C VAL A 11 8.46 18.30 -45.84
N PHE A 12 9.59 17.65 -45.52
CA PHE A 12 9.61 16.39 -44.73
C PHE A 12 9.31 16.61 -43.26
N LEU A 13 9.55 17.84 -42.72
CA LEU A 13 9.24 18.18 -41.32
C LEU A 13 7.74 18.43 -41.06
N MET A 14 6.93 18.60 -42.13
CA MET A 14 5.48 18.85 -41.98
C MET A 14 4.61 17.57 -42.04
N LEU A 15 5.22 16.40 -42.23
CA LEU A 15 4.49 15.12 -42.36
C LEU A 15 4.53 14.24 -41.11
N SER A 16 5.03 14.77 -39.98
CA SER A 16 5.12 13.99 -38.74
C SER A 16 4.31 14.62 -37.62
N CYS A 17 2.99 14.58 -37.74
CA CYS A 17 2.09 14.73 -36.58
C CYS A 17 0.76 14.04 -36.90
N ASP A 18 0.74 12.72 -36.78
CA ASP A 18 -0.49 11.97 -36.58
C ASP A 18 -0.52 11.46 -35.16
N SER A 19 -0.99 12.30 -34.25
CA SER A 19 -1.29 11.92 -32.88
C SER A 19 -2.75 11.42 -32.87
N SER A 20 -2.95 10.19 -33.26
CA SER A 20 -4.21 9.49 -33.05
C SER A 20 -4.40 9.23 -31.55
N ASN A 21 -4.94 10.23 -30.86
CA ASN A 21 -5.50 10.07 -29.54
C ASN A 21 -6.69 9.10 -29.62
N HIS A 22 -6.45 7.83 -29.38
CA HIS A 22 -7.49 6.83 -29.20
C HIS A 22 -8.19 7.07 -27.84
N ILE A 23 -9.00 8.12 -27.78
CA ILE A 23 -9.98 8.27 -26.68
C ILE A 23 -11.07 7.24 -26.96
N ARG A 24 -11.03 6.14 -26.23
CA ARG A 24 -12.14 5.17 -26.21
C ARG A 24 -13.20 5.68 -25.24
N THR A 25 -14.28 6.24 -25.79
CA THR A 25 -15.45 6.62 -24.99
C THR A 25 -16.27 5.36 -24.74
N TYR A 26 -16.39 4.93 -23.50
CA TYR A 26 -17.28 3.85 -23.11
C TYR A 26 -18.61 4.46 -22.66
N HIS A 27 -19.69 4.15 -23.37
CA HIS A 27 -21.05 4.44 -22.90
C HIS A 27 -21.45 3.36 -21.90
N LEU A 28 -21.44 3.70 -20.61
CA LEU A 28 -22.08 2.89 -19.59
C LEU A 28 -23.60 3.14 -19.66
N PRO A 29 -24.45 2.12 -19.82
CA PRO A 29 -25.88 2.29 -19.75
C PRO A 29 -26.25 2.79 -18.34
N LYS A 30 -26.99 3.90 -18.25
CA LYS A 30 -27.60 4.34 -16.99
C LYS A 30 -28.62 3.30 -16.59
N ILE A 31 -28.36 2.55 -15.53
CA ILE A 31 -29.37 1.71 -14.90
C ILE A 31 -30.32 2.65 -14.16
N HIS A 32 -31.55 2.80 -14.67
CA HIS A 32 -32.61 3.46 -13.93
C HIS A 32 -33.04 2.54 -12.79
N HIS A 33 -32.59 2.85 -11.57
CA HIS A 33 -33.16 2.24 -10.38
C HIS A 33 -34.55 2.85 -10.17
N THR A 34 -35.58 2.08 -10.45
CA THR A 34 -36.96 2.37 -10.02
C THR A 34 -36.96 2.24 -8.48
N ASN A 35 -37.21 3.34 -7.81
CA ASN A 35 -37.35 3.41 -6.36
C ASN A 35 -38.43 2.44 -5.89
N ASN A 36 -38.09 1.46 -5.11
CA ASN A 36 -38.83 0.96 -3.95
C ASN A 36 -38.13 -0.32 -3.46
N GLU A 37 -37.05 -0.15 -2.72
CA GLU A 37 -36.66 -1.12 -1.69
C GLU A 37 -35.83 -0.41 -0.64
N THR A 38 -36.27 -0.52 0.57
CA THR A 38 -35.66 -0.11 1.82
C THR A 38 -34.14 -0.15 1.76
N LEU A 39 -33.50 1.00 2.00
CA LEU A 39 -32.05 1.10 2.24
C LEU A 39 -31.67 0.22 3.43
N GLN A 40 -31.54 -1.07 3.21
CA GLN A 40 -30.68 -1.89 4.03
C GLN A 40 -29.26 -1.53 3.61
N THR A 41 -28.66 -0.63 4.34
CA THR A 41 -27.20 -0.53 4.44
C THR A 41 -26.70 -1.95 4.68
N LYS A 42 -26.27 -2.63 3.61
CA LYS A 42 -25.48 -3.84 3.77
C LYS A 42 -24.22 -3.40 4.51
N SER A 43 -24.30 -3.44 5.84
CA SER A 43 -23.12 -3.60 6.67
C SER A 43 -22.38 -4.77 6.05
N GLN A 44 -21.31 -4.49 5.31
CA GLN A 44 -20.39 -5.55 4.88
C GLN A 44 -19.95 -6.20 6.16
N LYS A 45 -20.51 -7.40 6.40
CA LYS A 45 -20.01 -8.32 7.42
C LYS A 45 -18.51 -8.33 7.24
N PRO A 46 -17.68 -8.11 8.28
CA PRO A 46 -16.24 -8.17 8.15
C PRO A 46 -15.93 -9.46 7.40
N GLN A 47 -15.31 -9.35 6.23
CA GLN A 47 -14.88 -10.54 5.49
C GLN A 47 -13.94 -11.23 6.47
N LEU A 48 -14.29 -12.45 6.92
CA LEU A 48 -13.48 -13.20 7.85
C LEU A 48 -12.11 -13.36 7.19
N SER A 49 -11.20 -12.46 7.52
CA SER A 49 -9.80 -12.64 7.20
C SER A 49 -9.34 -13.90 7.91
N GLY A 50 -8.51 -14.71 7.28
CA GLY A 50 -7.92 -15.89 7.94
C GLY A 50 -7.11 -15.54 9.18
N PHE A 51 -7.20 -14.29 9.69
CA PHE A 51 -6.46 -13.74 10.81
C PHE A 51 -7.35 -12.98 11.79
N THR A 52 -6.90 -12.96 13.04
CA THR A 52 -7.42 -12.09 14.11
C THR A 52 -6.25 -11.31 14.72
N TRP A 53 -6.56 -10.18 15.36
CA TRP A 53 -5.60 -9.28 15.99
C TRP A 53 -6.25 -8.49 17.11
N GLU A 54 -5.42 -7.95 17.98
CA GLU A 54 -5.81 -6.95 18.98
C GLU A 54 -5.31 -5.56 18.50
N LYS A 55 -6.21 -4.58 18.45
CA LYS A 55 -5.88 -3.23 18.06
C LYS A 55 -6.23 -2.24 19.15
N PRO A 56 -5.54 -1.09 19.27
CA PRO A 56 -5.97 -0.01 20.14
C PRO A 56 -7.42 0.42 19.85
N GLY A 57 -8.16 0.77 20.89
CA GLY A 57 -9.56 1.21 20.75
C GLY A 57 -9.71 2.49 19.90
N SER A 58 -8.67 3.32 19.85
CA SER A 58 -8.60 4.55 19.04
C SER A 58 -8.51 4.30 17.53
N TRP A 59 -8.09 3.11 17.08
CA TRP A 59 -7.97 2.81 15.66
C TRP A 59 -9.34 2.55 15.04
N ILE A 60 -9.67 3.29 13.99
CA ILE A 60 -10.97 3.32 13.34
C ILE A 60 -10.90 2.44 12.09
N PRO A 61 -11.74 1.39 11.97
CA PRO A 61 -11.83 0.63 10.72
C PRO A 61 -12.18 1.57 9.56
N SER A 62 -11.42 1.48 8.46
CA SER A 62 -11.64 2.29 7.27
C SER A 62 -11.82 1.43 6.02
N GLN A 63 -12.34 2.05 4.96
CA GLN A 63 -12.54 1.37 3.69
C GLN A 63 -11.21 1.38 2.90
N GLY A 64 -10.63 0.20 2.71
CA GLY A 64 -9.43 0.02 1.90
C GLY A 64 -9.71 -0.42 0.46
N SER A 65 -8.65 -0.63 -0.31
CA SER A 65 -8.74 -1.28 -1.63
C SER A 65 -9.14 -2.75 -1.48
N SER A 66 -9.62 -3.36 -2.57
CA SER A 66 -10.01 -4.78 -2.61
C SER A 66 -8.90 -5.77 -2.26
N MET A 67 -7.64 -5.34 -2.30
CA MET A 67 -6.49 -6.18 -1.93
C MET A 67 -6.19 -6.16 -0.43
N ARG A 68 -6.76 -5.22 0.32
CA ARG A 68 -6.57 -5.13 1.76
C ARG A 68 -7.57 -6.02 2.48
N ILE A 69 -7.10 -6.89 3.35
CA ILE A 69 -7.96 -7.69 4.23
C ILE A 69 -8.45 -6.88 5.43
N ALA A 70 -7.71 -5.81 5.79
CA ALA A 70 -8.16 -4.79 6.75
C ALA A 70 -7.51 -3.43 6.45
N SER A 71 -8.18 -2.36 6.87
CA SER A 71 -7.69 -0.99 6.85
C SER A 71 -8.13 -0.26 8.11
N PHE A 72 -7.27 0.62 8.63
CA PHE A 72 -7.56 1.43 9.80
C PHE A 72 -7.02 2.85 9.59
N ASP A 73 -7.85 3.83 9.96
CA ASP A 73 -7.40 5.18 10.24
C ASP A 73 -6.87 5.22 11.66
N VAL A 74 -5.61 5.61 11.82
CA VAL A 74 -4.85 5.51 13.06
C VAL A 74 -4.52 6.91 13.56
N PRO A 75 -5.28 7.44 14.54
CA PRO A 75 -5.02 8.77 15.08
C PRO A 75 -3.72 8.80 15.90
N PHE A 76 -2.98 9.89 15.77
CA PHE A 76 -1.83 10.23 16.58
C PHE A 76 -1.89 11.72 17.03
N SER A 77 -0.93 12.20 17.78
CA SER A 77 -0.98 13.52 18.44
C SER A 77 -1.35 14.68 17.52
N THR A 78 -0.89 14.68 16.27
CA THR A 78 -1.03 15.80 15.33
C THR A 78 -1.70 15.42 14.00
N GLY A 79 -2.25 14.20 13.87
CA GLY A 79 -2.83 13.79 12.59
C GLY A 79 -3.41 12.38 12.57
N MET A 80 -3.45 11.82 11.37
CA MET A 80 -4.04 10.51 11.08
C MET A 80 -3.09 9.70 10.19
N GLY A 81 -2.77 8.47 10.60
CA GLY A 81 -2.07 7.48 9.79
C GLY A 81 -3.03 6.54 9.06
N ASP A 82 -2.56 5.90 7.98
CA ASP A 82 -3.25 4.83 7.25
C ASP A 82 -2.54 3.50 7.52
N LEU A 83 -3.21 2.57 8.19
CA LEU A 83 -2.71 1.22 8.37
C LEU A 83 -3.46 0.26 7.44
N SER A 84 -2.69 -0.53 6.72
CA SER A 84 -3.19 -1.57 5.82
C SER A 84 -2.65 -2.94 6.19
N VAL A 85 -3.51 -3.95 6.09
CA VAL A 85 -3.16 -5.37 6.21
C VAL A 85 -3.46 -6.04 4.88
N MET A 86 -2.47 -6.73 4.30
CA MET A 86 -2.59 -7.41 3.01
C MET A 86 -1.97 -8.79 3.10
N GLU A 87 -2.60 -9.78 2.49
CA GLU A 87 -2.03 -11.11 2.30
C GLU A 87 -1.80 -11.35 0.80
N LEU A 88 -0.59 -11.72 0.42
CA LEU A 88 -0.23 -12.03 -0.95
C LEU A 88 0.29 -13.46 -1.05
N GLY A 89 -0.08 -14.17 -2.11
CA GLY A 89 0.38 -15.53 -2.37
C GLY A 89 1.89 -15.62 -2.56
N GLY A 90 2.49 -16.73 -2.10
CA GLY A 90 3.92 -16.97 -2.17
C GLY A 90 4.75 -15.95 -1.39
N GLU A 91 5.91 -15.61 -1.91
CA GLU A 91 6.81 -14.62 -1.30
C GLU A 91 6.36 -13.16 -1.48
N GLY A 92 5.24 -12.92 -2.20
CA GLY A 92 4.67 -11.59 -2.39
C GLY A 92 5.63 -10.59 -3.05
N GLY A 93 6.56 -11.05 -3.88
CA GLY A 93 7.59 -10.23 -4.56
C GLY A 93 8.94 -10.18 -3.84
N GLY A 94 9.09 -10.83 -2.69
CA GLY A 94 10.35 -10.92 -1.94
C GLY A 94 10.69 -9.69 -1.11
N LEU A 95 11.63 -9.87 -0.16
CA LEU A 95 12.01 -8.85 0.82
C LEU A 95 12.58 -7.59 0.15
N VAL A 96 13.61 -7.76 -0.66
CA VAL A 96 14.38 -6.63 -1.23
C VAL A 96 13.50 -5.74 -2.11
N ALA A 97 12.70 -6.35 -2.98
CA ALA A 97 11.83 -5.61 -3.89
C ALA A 97 10.74 -4.83 -3.13
N ASN A 98 10.15 -5.43 -2.09
CA ASN A 98 9.13 -4.77 -1.28
C ASN A 98 9.71 -3.60 -0.47
N VAL A 99 10.83 -3.81 0.22
CA VAL A 99 11.50 -2.77 1.01
C VAL A 99 11.90 -1.61 0.11
N ASN A 100 12.56 -1.85 -1.01
CA ASN A 100 12.97 -0.78 -1.93
C ASN A 100 11.79 -0.06 -2.58
N ARG A 101 10.70 -0.76 -2.88
CA ARG A 101 9.47 -0.11 -3.33
C ARG A 101 8.89 0.84 -2.26
N TRP A 102 8.88 0.43 -0.99
CA TRP A 102 8.39 1.28 0.10
C TRP A 102 9.31 2.48 0.37
N ARG A 103 10.62 2.26 0.30
CA ARG A 103 11.60 3.35 0.37
C ARG A 103 11.35 4.40 -0.71
N GLY A 104 11.15 3.96 -1.96
CA GLY A 104 10.83 4.85 -3.07
C GLY A 104 9.51 5.60 -2.89
N GLN A 105 8.49 5.03 -2.22
CA GLN A 105 7.21 5.71 -1.94
C GLN A 105 7.36 6.95 -1.05
N ILE A 106 8.39 6.98 -0.21
CA ILE A 106 8.67 8.13 0.66
C ILE A 106 9.93 8.90 0.23
N GLY A 107 10.42 8.67 -0.99
CA GLY A 107 11.55 9.40 -1.57
C GLY A 107 12.91 9.03 -1.01
N LEU A 108 13.09 7.80 -0.53
CA LEU A 108 14.38 7.24 -0.13
C LEU A 108 15.00 6.42 -1.26
N GLU A 109 16.33 6.52 -1.41
CA GLU A 109 17.08 5.71 -2.35
C GLU A 109 17.01 4.21 -2.01
N PRO A 110 17.07 3.31 -3.01
CA PRO A 110 17.11 1.89 -2.77
C PRO A 110 18.40 1.48 -2.02
N LEU A 111 18.31 0.34 -1.34
CA LEU A 111 19.43 -0.27 -0.61
C LEU A 111 19.73 -1.67 -1.16
N GLU A 112 20.97 -2.10 -0.95
CA GLU A 112 21.38 -3.47 -1.19
C GLU A 112 20.80 -4.44 -0.14
N GLU A 113 20.71 -5.72 -0.47
CA GLU A 113 20.12 -6.73 0.40
C GLU A 113 20.73 -6.78 1.80
N SER A 114 22.05 -6.68 1.90
CA SER A 114 22.77 -6.70 3.19
C SER A 114 22.39 -5.55 4.11
N GLU A 115 22.18 -4.36 3.55
CA GLU A 115 21.76 -3.16 4.27
C GLU A 115 20.30 -3.27 4.73
N ILE A 116 19.44 -3.83 3.86
CA ILE A 116 18.03 -4.10 4.18
C ILE A 116 17.95 -5.08 5.36
N ARG A 117 18.70 -6.19 5.29
CA ARG A 117 18.72 -7.19 6.38
C ARG A 117 19.24 -6.63 7.69
N ALA A 118 20.21 -5.70 7.64
CA ALA A 118 20.73 -5.04 8.83
C ALA A 118 19.74 -4.09 9.50
N GLN A 119 18.77 -3.55 8.75
CA GLN A 119 17.72 -2.66 9.28
C GLN A 119 16.49 -3.43 9.81
N ALA A 120 16.38 -4.73 9.54
CA ALA A 120 15.26 -5.54 9.96
C ALA A 120 15.25 -5.72 11.48
N GLN A 121 14.16 -5.32 12.13
CA GLN A 121 13.91 -5.58 13.54
C GLN A 121 13.07 -6.87 13.65
N PRO A 122 13.55 -7.90 14.36
CA PRO A 122 12.80 -9.15 14.53
C PRO A 122 11.60 -8.96 15.45
N GLY A 123 10.52 -9.69 15.18
CA GLY A 123 9.36 -9.81 16.03
C GLY A 123 8.78 -11.22 15.97
N GLU A 124 7.95 -11.56 16.95
CA GLU A 124 7.29 -12.87 17.09
C GLU A 124 5.79 -12.69 17.28
N SER A 125 5.01 -13.56 16.65
CA SER A 125 3.57 -13.65 16.79
C SER A 125 3.13 -15.12 16.76
N GLU A 126 1.85 -15.39 16.99
CA GLU A 126 1.32 -16.75 16.92
C GLU A 126 1.35 -17.33 15.49
N VAL A 127 1.36 -16.49 14.46
CA VAL A 127 1.51 -16.94 13.06
C VAL A 127 2.96 -17.19 12.65
N GLY A 128 3.92 -16.86 13.51
CA GLY A 128 5.35 -17.06 13.31
C GLY A 128 6.19 -15.79 13.43
N PRO A 129 7.49 -15.91 13.16
CA PRO A 129 8.42 -14.79 13.20
C PRO A 129 8.13 -13.80 12.06
N TYR A 130 8.40 -12.51 12.31
CA TYR A 130 8.26 -11.46 11.33
C TYR A 130 9.40 -10.43 11.45
N GLN A 131 9.49 -9.56 10.46
CA GLN A 131 10.46 -8.48 10.41
C GLN A 131 9.75 -7.13 10.33
N ILE A 132 10.19 -6.15 11.13
CA ILE A 132 9.72 -4.77 11.08
C ILE A 132 10.79 -3.89 10.45
N PHE A 133 10.35 -2.96 9.63
CA PHE A 133 11.14 -1.90 9.02
C PHE A 133 10.53 -0.55 9.35
N GLN A 134 11.40 0.41 9.68
CA GLN A 134 11.02 1.80 9.84
C GLN A 134 11.70 2.63 8.76
N PHE A 135 10.92 3.41 8.03
CA PHE A 135 11.40 4.29 6.99
C PHE A 135 11.06 5.72 7.34
N ILE A 136 12.07 6.57 7.45
CA ILE A 136 11.94 8.00 7.72
C ILE A 136 12.77 8.73 6.67
N ASN A 137 12.18 9.69 5.98
CA ASN A 137 12.89 10.62 5.12
C ASN A 137 13.03 11.96 5.85
N ASP A 138 14.23 12.25 6.36
CA ASP A 138 14.49 13.48 7.09
C ASP A 138 14.37 14.75 6.24
N SER A 139 14.43 14.60 4.91
CA SER A 139 14.18 15.70 3.97
C SER A 139 12.68 15.94 3.70
N ASN A 140 11.81 15.01 4.12
CA ASN A 140 10.36 15.08 3.97
C ASN A 140 9.68 14.47 5.19
N SER A 141 9.43 15.28 6.22
CA SER A 141 8.81 14.85 7.48
C SER A 141 7.35 14.39 7.35
N ASP A 142 6.67 14.72 6.24
CA ASP A 142 5.25 14.40 6.02
C ASP A 142 5.03 12.94 5.58
N ALA A 143 6.11 12.25 5.20
CA ALA A 143 6.04 10.87 4.74
C ALA A 143 7.03 9.97 5.47
N ALA A 144 6.51 9.12 6.34
CA ALA A 144 7.26 8.06 7.01
C ALA A 144 6.41 6.78 7.06
N MET A 145 7.04 5.65 7.34
CA MET A 145 6.36 4.35 7.27
C MET A 145 6.94 3.35 8.29
N LEU A 146 6.05 2.58 8.91
CA LEU A 146 6.37 1.28 9.51
C LEU A 146 5.81 0.18 8.61
N ALA A 147 6.59 -0.85 8.38
CA ALA A 147 6.14 -2.03 7.64
C ALA A 147 6.57 -3.31 8.36
N ALA A 148 5.66 -4.28 8.44
CA ALA A 148 5.96 -5.61 8.95
C ALA A 148 5.71 -6.65 7.87
N ILE A 149 6.60 -7.64 7.78
CA ILE A 149 6.57 -8.75 6.81
C ILE A 149 6.54 -10.05 7.59
N PHE A 150 5.48 -10.82 7.38
CA PHE A 150 5.27 -12.14 7.97
C PHE A 150 5.35 -13.19 6.87
N PRO A 151 6.50 -13.82 6.64
CA PRO A 151 6.59 -14.93 5.72
C PRO A 151 5.85 -16.14 6.29
N MET A 152 4.95 -16.73 5.49
CA MET A 152 4.19 -17.92 5.84
C MET A 152 4.39 -18.98 4.76
N ASN A 153 3.93 -20.23 4.98
CA ASN A 153 4.22 -21.33 4.06
C ASN A 153 3.82 -21.08 2.60
N ASN A 154 2.63 -20.52 2.36
CA ASN A 154 2.08 -20.31 1.01
C ASN A 154 1.72 -18.86 0.70
N SER A 155 1.97 -17.95 1.62
CA SER A 155 1.64 -16.53 1.48
C SER A 155 2.56 -15.68 2.34
N THR A 156 2.51 -14.38 2.11
CA THR A 156 3.17 -13.39 2.97
C THR A 156 2.14 -12.36 3.41
N LEU A 157 2.06 -12.13 4.74
CA LEU A 157 1.24 -11.08 5.31
C LEU A 157 2.09 -9.81 5.44
N TYR A 158 1.54 -8.72 4.95
CA TYR A 158 2.13 -7.38 5.00
C TYR A 158 1.26 -6.47 5.84
N ILE A 159 1.85 -5.80 6.81
CA ILE A 159 1.22 -4.75 7.58
C ILE A 159 2.00 -3.47 7.34
N LYS A 160 1.32 -2.43 6.88
CA LYS A 160 1.97 -1.16 6.57
C LYS A 160 1.20 -0.01 7.22
N LEU A 161 1.88 0.81 7.99
CA LEU A 161 1.40 2.07 8.55
C LEU A 161 2.15 3.22 7.90
N THR A 162 1.41 4.15 7.32
CA THR A 162 1.94 5.38 6.72
C THR A 162 1.43 6.58 7.51
N ALA A 163 2.33 7.47 7.90
CA ALA A 163 2.02 8.71 8.63
C ALA A 163 3.14 9.73 8.43
N SER A 164 3.05 10.89 9.08
CA SER A 164 4.20 11.79 9.23
C SER A 164 5.29 11.15 10.09
N LYS A 165 6.49 11.73 10.10
CA LYS A 165 7.59 11.30 10.99
C LYS A 165 7.15 11.25 12.45
N ASP A 166 6.50 12.30 12.94
CA ASP A 166 6.01 12.35 14.33
C ASP A 166 4.95 11.28 14.59
N GLY A 167 4.05 11.04 13.62
CA GLY A 167 3.05 9.99 13.71
C GLY A 167 3.66 8.60 13.81
N ILE A 168 4.72 8.30 13.04
CA ILE A 168 5.43 7.02 13.13
C ILE A 168 6.10 6.85 14.49
N MET A 169 6.68 7.91 15.04
CA MET A 169 7.30 7.89 16.37
C MET A 169 6.24 7.63 17.47
N ASP A 170 5.10 8.31 17.39
CA ASP A 170 4.00 8.16 18.37
C ASP A 170 3.39 6.74 18.33
N LEU A 171 3.27 6.17 17.12
CA LEU A 171 2.53 4.93 16.86
C LEU A 171 3.40 3.68 16.86
N GLU A 172 4.72 3.79 16.98
CA GLU A 172 5.64 2.64 16.88
C GLU A 172 5.30 1.53 17.87
N LYS A 173 5.04 1.88 19.13
CA LYS A 173 4.69 0.92 20.17
C LYS A 173 3.40 0.19 19.88
N ASP A 174 2.36 0.92 19.47
CA ASP A 174 1.05 0.36 19.15
C ASP A 174 1.11 -0.52 17.91
N PHE A 175 1.89 -0.11 16.90
CA PHE A 175 2.16 -0.91 15.71
C PHE A 175 2.84 -2.25 16.06
N LYS A 176 3.87 -2.22 16.90
CA LYS A 176 4.56 -3.45 17.36
C LYS A 176 3.62 -4.36 18.15
N THR A 177 2.80 -3.80 19.03
CA THR A 177 1.79 -4.54 19.79
C THR A 177 0.75 -5.18 18.87
N PHE A 178 0.27 -4.43 17.87
CA PHE A 178 -0.65 -4.95 16.86
C PHE A 178 -0.03 -6.12 16.09
N CYS A 179 1.20 -5.98 15.61
CA CYS A 179 1.91 -7.02 14.87
C CYS A 179 2.09 -8.29 15.72
N SER A 180 2.48 -8.17 16.99
CA SER A 180 2.68 -9.31 17.87
C SER A 180 1.36 -10.04 18.24
N SER A 181 0.22 -9.37 18.13
CA SER A 181 -1.10 -9.91 18.42
C SER A 181 -1.72 -10.74 17.31
N ILE A 182 -1.09 -10.77 16.12
CA ILE A 182 -1.62 -11.48 14.94
C ILE A 182 -1.69 -12.98 15.18
N LYS A 183 -2.87 -13.55 14.92
CA LYS A 183 -3.19 -14.98 15.10
C LYS A 183 -3.94 -15.50 13.89
N ARG A 184 -3.85 -16.81 13.63
CA ARG A 184 -4.76 -17.46 12.68
C ARG A 184 -6.15 -17.57 13.29
N ASN A 185 -7.16 -17.31 12.46
CA ASN A 185 -8.54 -17.57 12.86
C ASN A 185 -8.79 -19.09 12.78
N THR A 186 -8.94 -19.75 13.93
CA THR A 186 -9.16 -21.19 14.02
C THR A 186 -10.63 -21.59 13.85
N ASN A 187 -11.52 -20.61 13.61
CA ASN A 187 -12.97 -20.84 13.50
C ASN A 187 -13.44 -21.01 12.03
N ASN A 188 -12.67 -21.69 11.21
CA ASN A 188 -13.10 -22.15 9.88
C ASN A 188 -13.22 -23.66 9.83
#